data_f444cb66fb9c182380302cb31f862cc6
#
_entry.id   f444cb66fb9c182380302cb31f862cc6
#
_cell.length_a   1.000
_cell.length_b   1.000
_cell.length_c   1.000
_cell.angle_alpha   90.00
_cell.angle_beta   90.00
_cell.angle_gamma   90.00
#
_symmetry.space_group_name_H-M   'P 1'
#
loop_
_entity.id
_entity.type
_entity.pdbx_description
1 polymer ?
#
loop_
_entity_poly.entity_id
_entity_poly.type
_entity_poly.pdbx_seq_one_letter_code
_entity_poly.pdbx_strand_id
1 'polypeptide(L)'
;MPVAGAAVWAIEHAIATAVAFTGHGNSMALAWLVSFLLLWWIPLSWMERPVTTTTRQQRILDELVVTVQVPVYNEDEPALRDCLQSVFDQSRTVDRIRVVDDGSIDKATNTPITYPATKAWFLEEASRRRIHGTWDRTVNRGKRHAQMHVLADDPGDIFVTLDSDSILDREAVAEGLKPFRDPNVRSVAGCVIVLNSRSNLLTRMLCMLYTPFTRGFRSAQSVLKRVMVNSGTLAFYRADVVRAHAGIYENEQFLGRPMQMNDDSMLTMYAMLAGDTVHQPSSIVFTLVPETWKHYRNQSMRWMRGTFVRTFWWMKYMPVTGAGFWMPVAELLQLLLSVVIPVALVADPAQRAHASSLIWSVVLVALAMNWLIALRFFMVARDDEPLSFHVWLVLLAPLAGLWRMFVLRPMHLYAMVTCWKVSNWGTRDAVEVAAAPAFEDAAVSLPDDVTVRIPRIPVAKLLDPETEKTLTLPIPRPREPVNAQFEPETLA
;
A
#
# COMPACT_ATOMS: atom_id res chain seq x y z
N MET A 1 -8.32 24.15 -14.19
CA MET A 1 -8.84 25.43 -13.67
C MET A 1 -10.18 25.29 -12.94
N PRO A 2 -11.31 24.80 -13.54
CA PRO A 2 -12.62 24.80 -12.86
C PRO A 2 -12.67 23.91 -11.61
N VAL A 3 -12.00 22.76 -11.59
CA VAL A 3 -11.97 21.83 -10.45
C VAL A 3 -11.25 22.44 -9.24
N ALA A 4 -10.12 23.11 -9.46
CA ALA A 4 -9.40 23.79 -8.38
C ALA A 4 -10.23 24.97 -7.82
N GLY A 5 -10.89 25.74 -8.68
CA GLY A 5 -11.78 26.82 -8.28
C GLY A 5 -12.99 26.32 -7.47
N ALA A 6 -13.62 25.21 -7.88
CA ALA A 6 -14.72 24.61 -7.14
C ALA A 6 -14.27 24.07 -5.77
N ALA A 7 -13.06 23.49 -5.68
CA ALA A 7 -12.50 23.03 -4.42
C ALA A 7 -12.19 24.18 -3.46
N VAL A 8 -11.59 25.27 -3.94
CA VAL A 8 -11.32 26.47 -3.13
C VAL A 8 -12.64 27.08 -2.66
N TRP A 9 -13.62 27.25 -3.54
CA TRP A 9 -14.94 27.75 -3.16
C TRP A 9 -15.61 26.89 -2.09
N ALA A 10 -15.58 25.57 -2.24
CA ALA A 10 -16.19 24.66 -1.26
C ALA A 10 -15.50 24.75 0.10
N ILE A 11 -14.17 24.88 0.14
CA ILE A 11 -13.39 25.06 1.38
C ILE A 11 -13.73 26.41 2.00
N GLU A 12 -13.73 27.51 1.25
CA GLU A 12 -14.08 28.83 1.74
C GLU A 12 -15.52 28.87 2.27
N HIS A 13 -16.47 28.26 1.55
CA HIS A 13 -17.87 28.17 1.99
C HIS A 13 -18.01 27.36 3.27
N ALA A 14 -17.29 26.24 3.41
CA ALA A 14 -17.30 25.43 4.61
C ALA A 14 -16.69 26.17 5.81
N ILE A 15 -15.59 26.89 5.60
CA ILE A 15 -14.97 27.74 6.64
C ILE A 15 -15.94 28.84 7.05
N ALA A 16 -16.52 29.58 6.10
CA ALA A 16 -17.49 30.64 6.39
C ALA A 16 -18.71 30.12 7.15
N THR A 17 -19.22 28.94 6.77
CA THR A 17 -20.34 28.28 7.44
C THR A 17 -19.96 27.85 8.87
N ALA A 18 -18.77 27.26 9.05
CA ALA A 18 -18.29 26.87 10.37
C ALA A 18 -18.08 28.08 11.28
N VAL A 19 -17.55 29.19 10.75
CA VAL A 19 -17.37 30.46 11.47
C VAL A 19 -18.72 31.04 11.87
N ALA A 20 -19.70 31.12 10.96
CA ALA A 20 -21.06 31.61 11.25
C ALA A 20 -21.78 30.74 12.30
N PHE A 21 -21.55 29.44 12.24
CA PHE A 21 -22.14 28.49 13.18
C PHE A 21 -21.58 28.61 14.61
N THR A 22 -20.29 28.89 14.73
CA THR A 22 -19.61 28.86 16.03
C THR A 22 -19.62 30.20 16.77
N GLY A 23 -19.90 31.28 16.06
CA GLY A 23 -20.14 32.62 16.62
C GLY A 23 -19.03 33.28 17.46
N HIS A 24 -17.92 32.55 17.79
CA HIS A 24 -16.87 33.06 18.67
C HIS A 24 -15.51 32.39 18.46
N GLY A 25 -14.42 33.11 18.76
CA GLY A 25 -13.03 32.76 18.41
C GLY A 25 -12.48 31.41 18.87
N ASN A 26 -12.99 30.80 19.94
CA ASN A 26 -12.53 29.48 20.42
C ASN A 26 -12.94 28.33 19.49
N SER A 27 -14.03 28.50 18.78
CA SER A 27 -14.53 27.53 17.82
C SER A 27 -13.77 27.57 16.52
N MET A 28 -13.18 28.71 16.16
CA MET A 28 -12.24 28.80 15.03
C MET A 28 -11.00 27.94 15.27
N ALA A 29 -10.42 28.00 16.48
CA ALA A 29 -9.27 27.17 16.83
C ALA A 29 -9.59 25.66 16.72
N LEU A 30 -10.77 25.26 17.16
CA LEU A 30 -11.23 23.87 17.02
C LEU A 30 -11.46 23.47 15.56
N ALA A 31 -12.09 24.33 14.75
CA ALA A 31 -12.28 24.09 13.33
C ALA A 31 -10.94 23.97 12.58
N TRP A 32 -9.97 24.81 12.88
CA TRP A 32 -8.61 24.73 12.35
C TRP A 32 -7.89 23.45 12.79
N LEU A 33 -7.99 23.07 14.06
CA LEU A 33 -7.42 21.83 14.57
C LEU A 33 -8.01 20.61 13.87
N VAL A 34 -9.34 20.54 13.75
CA VAL A 34 -10.03 19.46 13.05
C VAL A 34 -9.64 19.43 11.57
N SER A 35 -9.61 20.59 10.90
CA SER A 35 -9.18 20.70 9.51
C SER A 35 -7.73 20.25 9.33
N PHE A 36 -6.84 20.65 10.22
CA PHE A 36 -5.45 20.21 10.21
C PHE A 36 -5.36 18.68 10.38
N LEU A 37 -6.03 18.11 11.35
CA LEU A 37 -6.07 16.66 11.58
C LEU A 37 -6.62 15.89 10.38
N LEU A 38 -7.59 16.44 9.67
CA LEU A 38 -8.19 15.80 8.50
C LEU A 38 -7.34 15.96 7.24
N LEU A 39 -6.58 17.03 7.09
CA LEU A 39 -6.02 17.48 5.82
C LEU A 39 -4.48 17.51 5.77
N TRP A 40 -3.79 17.29 6.90
CA TRP A 40 -2.32 17.39 7.03
C TRP A 40 -1.55 16.61 5.97
N TRP A 41 -2.08 15.47 5.56
CA TRP A 41 -1.42 14.58 4.63
C TRP A 41 -1.48 15.06 3.16
N ILE A 42 -2.43 15.95 2.83
CA ILE A 42 -2.60 16.41 1.45
C ILE A 42 -1.40 17.23 0.97
N PRO A 43 -0.99 18.33 1.63
CA PRO A 43 0.20 19.07 1.20
C PRO A 43 1.45 18.19 1.20
N LEU A 44 1.63 17.34 2.20
CA LEU A 44 2.76 16.42 2.24
C LEU A 44 2.76 15.46 1.05
N SER A 45 1.59 14.96 0.65
CA SER A 45 1.51 14.05 -0.49
C SER A 45 2.05 14.69 -1.78
N TRP A 46 1.86 16.00 -1.98
CA TRP A 46 2.36 16.73 -3.14
C TRP A 46 3.86 17.04 -3.06
N MET A 47 4.49 16.87 -1.91
CA MET A 47 5.95 17.03 -1.72
C MET A 47 6.73 15.79 -2.10
N GLU A 48 6.08 14.61 -2.17
CA GLU A 48 6.75 13.37 -2.55
C GLU A 48 7.39 13.47 -3.95
N ARG A 49 8.61 12.98 -4.07
CA ARG A 49 9.33 12.84 -5.33
C ARG A 49 9.92 11.45 -5.45
N PRO A 50 9.96 10.86 -6.65
CA PRO A 50 10.71 9.63 -6.87
C PRO A 50 12.17 9.81 -6.46
N VAL A 51 12.70 8.83 -5.76
CA VAL A 51 14.13 8.80 -5.42
C VAL A 51 14.91 8.48 -6.70
N THR A 52 15.93 9.28 -6.97
CA THR A 52 16.85 9.08 -8.11
C THR A 52 18.23 8.66 -7.60
N THR A 53 19.03 8.07 -8.44
CA THR A 53 20.39 7.61 -8.10
C THR A 53 21.41 8.19 -9.07
N THR A 54 22.62 8.44 -8.56
CA THR A 54 23.79 8.70 -9.40
C THR A 54 24.32 7.37 -9.95
N THR A 55 25.15 7.41 -10.98
CA THR A 55 25.76 6.21 -11.56
C THR A 55 26.56 5.40 -10.53
N ARG A 56 27.23 6.07 -9.60
CA ARG A 56 27.96 5.40 -8.50
C ARG A 56 27.01 4.68 -7.55
N GLN A 57 25.93 5.34 -7.14
CA GLN A 57 24.92 4.72 -6.27
C GLN A 57 24.23 3.56 -6.96
N GLN A 58 23.94 3.68 -8.25
CA GLN A 58 23.33 2.62 -9.02
C GLN A 58 24.20 1.36 -9.05
N ARG A 59 25.52 1.49 -9.28
CA ARG A 59 26.45 0.34 -9.23
C ARG A 59 26.41 -0.41 -7.90
N ILE A 60 26.36 0.34 -6.77
CA ILE A 60 26.26 -0.27 -5.44
C ILE A 60 24.93 -1.04 -5.28
N LEU A 61 23.84 -0.48 -5.82
CA LEU A 61 22.53 -1.14 -5.78
C LEU A 61 22.46 -2.36 -6.70
N ASP A 62 23.19 -2.34 -7.80
CA ASP A 62 23.27 -3.46 -8.73
C ASP A 62 24.02 -4.68 -8.15
N GLU A 63 24.87 -4.46 -7.13
CA GLU A 63 25.58 -5.52 -6.40
C GLU A 63 24.69 -6.22 -5.36
N LEU A 64 23.53 -5.65 -4.99
CA LEU A 64 22.62 -6.26 -4.04
C LEU A 64 21.97 -7.52 -4.62
N VAL A 65 21.98 -8.60 -3.85
CA VAL A 65 21.27 -9.83 -4.18
C VAL A 65 19.78 -9.68 -3.87
N VAL A 66 18.96 -9.73 -4.90
CA VAL A 66 17.50 -9.52 -4.81
C VAL A 66 16.77 -10.85 -4.94
N THR A 67 16.03 -11.22 -3.91
CA THR A 67 15.15 -12.38 -3.91
C THR A 67 13.69 -11.94 -4.00
N VAL A 68 12.98 -12.36 -5.05
CA VAL A 68 11.53 -12.19 -5.19
C VAL A 68 10.83 -13.45 -4.71
N GLN A 69 9.92 -13.29 -3.77
CA GLN A 69 9.09 -14.37 -3.26
C GLN A 69 7.65 -14.21 -3.74
N VAL A 70 7.11 -15.30 -4.31
CA VAL A 70 5.73 -15.37 -4.79
C VAL A 70 5.00 -16.50 -4.05
N PRO A 71 4.17 -16.17 -3.04
CA PRO A 71 3.34 -17.17 -2.35
C PRO A 71 2.11 -17.48 -3.21
N VAL A 72 1.82 -18.73 -3.41
CA VAL A 72 0.70 -19.22 -4.24
C VAL A 72 -0.27 -20.01 -3.37
N TYR A 73 -1.57 -19.69 -3.45
CA TYR A 73 -2.63 -20.49 -2.84
C TYR A 73 -3.93 -20.35 -3.62
N ASN A 74 -4.39 -21.43 -4.26
CA ASN A 74 -5.60 -21.48 -5.07
C ASN A 74 -5.66 -20.32 -6.09
N GLU A 75 -4.57 -20.13 -6.84
CA GLU A 75 -4.45 -19.05 -7.80
C GLU A 75 -4.95 -19.46 -9.19
N ASP A 76 -5.36 -18.47 -9.97
CA ASP A 76 -5.62 -18.65 -11.39
C ASP A 76 -4.28 -18.88 -12.12
N GLU A 77 -4.17 -20.00 -12.87
CA GLU A 77 -2.90 -20.38 -13.48
C GLU A 77 -2.39 -19.38 -14.53
N PRO A 78 -3.26 -18.80 -15.41
CA PRO A 78 -2.87 -17.70 -16.29
C PRO A 78 -2.34 -16.49 -15.54
N ALA A 79 -3.07 -16.00 -14.52
CA ALA A 79 -2.63 -14.84 -13.73
C ALA A 79 -1.28 -15.09 -13.02
N LEU A 80 -1.07 -16.29 -12.48
CA LEU A 80 0.20 -16.69 -11.89
C LEU A 80 1.33 -16.69 -12.93
N ARG A 81 1.06 -17.16 -14.13
CA ARG A 81 2.05 -17.18 -15.22
C ARG A 81 2.44 -15.78 -15.64
N ASP A 82 1.46 -14.87 -15.79
CA ASP A 82 1.69 -13.46 -16.12
C ASP A 82 2.50 -12.74 -15.02
N CYS A 83 2.19 -13.03 -13.76
CA CYS A 83 2.96 -12.55 -12.62
C CYS A 83 4.43 -12.97 -12.74
N LEU A 84 4.71 -14.26 -12.92
CA LEU A 84 6.07 -14.79 -13.04
C LEU A 84 6.79 -14.27 -14.28
N GLN A 85 6.08 -14.14 -15.41
CA GLN A 85 6.64 -13.55 -16.63
C GLN A 85 7.07 -12.11 -16.38
N SER A 86 6.27 -11.32 -15.69
CA SER A 86 6.60 -9.92 -15.38
C SER A 86 7.86 -9.78 -14.50
N VAL A 87 8.15 -10.78 -13.65
CA VAL A 87 9.39 -10.82 -12.86
C VAL A 87 10.59 -11.14 -13.75
N PHE A 88 10.42 -12.04 -14.70
CA PHE A 88 11.48 -12.35 -15.68
C PHE A 88 11.80 -11.18 -16.60
N ASP A 89 10.83 -10.33 -16.92
CA ASP A 89 10.96 -9.24 -17.88
C ASP A 89 11.43 -7.91 -17.25
N GLN A 90 11.85 -7.95 -15.98
CA GLN A 90 12.39 -6.77 -15.31
C GLN A 90 13.68 -6.26 -15.98
N SER A 91 13.81 -4.93 -16.14
CA SER A 91 15.02 -4.28 -16.68
C SER A 91 16.25 -4.52 -15.79
N ARG A 92 16.06 -4.52 -14.47
CA ARG A 92 17.04 -5.03 -13.49
C ARG A 92 16.65 -6.48 -13.21
N THR A 93 17.37 -7.44 -13.81
CA THR A 93 17.20 -8.87 -13.56
C THR A 93 17.34 -9.18 -12.08
N VAL A 94 16.38 -9.92 -11.52
CA VAL A 94 16.45 -10.40 -10.13
C VAL A 94 17.39 -11.60 -10.04
N ASP A 95 18.02 -11.78 -8.88
CA ASP A 95 18.99 -12.86 -8.70
C ASP A 95 18.31 -14.18 -8.37
N ARG A 96 17.18 -14.11 -7.66
CA ARG A 96 16.43 -15.27 -7.18
C ARG A 96 14.93 -15.05 -7.30
N ILE A 97 14.23 -16.10 -7.73
CA ILE A 97 12.75 -16.14 -7.71
C ILE A 97 12.34 -17.42 -6.98
N ARG A 98 11.61 -17.24 -5.88
CA ARG A 98 11.18 -18.33 -5.03
C ARG A 98 9.65 -18.40 -4.99
N VAL A 99 9.09 -19.42 -5.64
CA VAL A 99 7.65 -19.69 -5.65
C VAL A 99 7.34 -20.71 -4.55
N VAL A 100 6.36 -20.41 -3.71
CA VAL A 100 5.92 -21.32 -2.65
C VAL A 100 4.42 -21.54 -2.76
N ASP A 101 4.03 -22.73 -3.18
CA ASP A 101 2.64 -23.20 -3.13
C ASP A 101 2.29 -23.64 -1.70
N ASP A 102 1.50 -22.85 -1.00
CA ASP A 102 1.07 -23.09 0.39
C ASP A 102 -0.08 -24.12 0.45
N GLY A 103 0.09 -25.25 -0.24
CA GLY A 103 -0.86 -26.36 -0.20
C GLY A 103 -2.17 -26.08 -0.92
N SER A 104 -2.12 -25.55 -2.15
CA SER A 104 -3.31 -25.32 -2.97
C SER A 104 -4.16 -26.57 -3.13
N ILE A 105 -5.46 -26.43 -2.87
CA ILE A 105 -6.42 -27.54 -2.85
C ILE A 105 -7.78 -27.08 -3.35
N ASP A 106 -8.40 -27.87 -4.20
CA ASP A 106 -9.82 -27.72 -4.50
C ASP A 106 -10.64 -28.24 -3.30
N LYS A 107 -11.29 -27.32 -2.61
CA LYS A 107 -12.08 -27.65 -1.40
C LYS A 107 -13.34 -28.43 -1.70
N ALA A 108 -13.87 -28.39 -2.92
CA ALA A 108 -15.07 -29.13 -3.31
C ALA A 108 -14.76 -30.60 -3.53
N THR A 109 -13.62 -30.90 -4.15
CA THR A 109 -13.20 -32.26 -4.49
C THR A 109 -12.16 -32.82 -3.53
N ASN A 110 -11.57 -31.99 -2.67
CA ASN A 110 -10.46 -32.29 -1.80
C ASN A 110 -9.22 -32.80 -2.58
N THR A 111 -9.06 -32.35 -3.82
CA THR A 111 -7.92 -32.72 -4.66
C THR A 111 -6.87 -31.60 -4.67
N PRO A 112 -5.56 -31.95 -4.63
CA PRO A 112 -4.51 -30.95 -4.75
C PRO A 112 -4.58 -30.22 -6.09
N ILE A 113 -4.58 -28.90 -6.05
CA ILE A 113 -4.32 -28.07 -7.24
C ILE A 113 -2.80 -27.99 -7.40
N THR A 114 -2.32 -28.43 -8.52
CA THR A 114 -0.90 -28.37 -8.88
C THR A 114 -0.78 -27.64 -10.21
N TYR A 115 0.27 -26.90 -10.40
CA TYR A 115 0.53 -26.09 -11.60
C TYR A 115 1.67 -26.70 -12.43
N PRO A 116 1.53 -27.94 -12.97
CA PRO A 116 2.67 -28.68 -13.52
C PRO A 116 3.25 -28.00 -14.76
N ALA A 117 2.40 -27.46 -15.63
CA ALA A 117 2.83 -26.77 -16.84
C ALA A 117 3.54 -25.46 -16.52
N THR A 118 2.96 -24.65 -15.65
CA THR A 118 3.54 -23.37 -15.21
C THR A 118 4.82 -23.59 -14.41
N LYS A 119 4.88 -24.61 -13.54
CA LYS A 119 6.10 -24.97 -12.81
C LYS A 119 7.23 -25.39 -13.76
N ALA A 120 6.96 -26.27 -14.72
CA ALA A 120 7.96 -26.72 -15.69
C ALA A 120 8.51 -25.55 -16.51
N TRP A 121 7.61 -24.73 -17.05
CA TRP A 121 7.98 -23.51 -17.77
C TRP A 121 8.81 -22.55 -16.92
N PHE A 122 8.38 -22.29 -15.68
CA PHE A 122 9.09 -21.39 -14.76
C PHE A 122 10.54 -21.84 -14.51
N LEU A 123 10.75 -23.13 -14.23
CA LEU A 123 12.10 -23.67 -13.95
C LEU A 123 12.98 -23.64 -15.20
N GLU A 124 12.41 -23.92 -16.36
CA GLU A 124 13.13 -23.82 -17.65
C GLU A 124 13.52 -22.37 -17.93
N GLU A 125 12.58 -21.41 -17.78
CA GLU A 125 12.84 -20.00 -18.04
C GLU A 125 13.87 -19.42 -17.07
N ALA A 126 13.79 -19.77 -15.77
CA ALA A 126 14.76 -19.37 -14.76
C ALA A 126 16.16 -19.89 -15.14
N SER A 127 16.26 -21.16 -15.54
CA SER A 127 17.52 -21.74 -15.99
C SER A 127 18.07 -21.04 -17.23
N ARG A 128 17.24 -20.78 -18.22
CA ARG A 128 17.60 -20.09 -19.47
C ARG A 128 18.16 -18.69 -19.20
N ARG A 129 17.55 -17.97 -18.25
CA ARG A 129 17.97 -16.61 -17.87
C ARG A 129 19.06 -16.57 -16.80
N ARG A 130 19.51 -17.72 -16.31
CA ARG A 130 20.50 -17.87 -15.23
C ARG A 130 20.04 -17.22 -13.91
N ILE A 131 18.76 -17.29 -13.63
CA ILE A 131 18.15 -16.85 -12.38
C ILE A 131 17.98 -18.07 -11.48
N HIS A 132 18.27 -17.93 -10.18
CA HIS A 132 18.03 -19.03 -9.24
C HIS A 132 16.54 -19.17 -8.94
N GLY A 133 15.84 -20.01 -9.70
CA GLY A 133 14.41 -20.30 -9.55
C GLY A 133 14.16 -21.55 -8.73
N THR A 134 13.28 -21.45 -7.72
CA THR A 134 12.79 -22.62 -6.98
C THR A 134 11.27 -22.60 -6.90
N TRP A 135 10.69 -23.81 -6.86
CA TRP A 135 9.25 -24.00 -6.69
C TRP A 135 9.01 -25.06 -5.62
N ASP A 136 8.66 -24.60 -4.44
CA ASP A 136 8.38 -25.43 -3.29
C ASP A 136 6.87 -25.58 -3.07
N ARG A 137 6.45 -26.69 -2.45
CA ARG A 137 5.08 -26.90 -1.99
C ARG A 137 5.09 -27.24 -0.52
N THR A 138 4.32 -26.52 0.27
CA THR A 138 4.16 -26.73 1.70
C THR A 138 2.77 -27.20 2.05
N VAL A 139 2.57 -27.63 3.30
CA VAL A 139 1.22 -27.79 3.85
C VAL A 139 0.67 -26.41 4.15
N ASN A 140 -0.61 -26.16 3.85
CA ASN A 140 -1.23 -24.86 4.09
C ASN A 140 -1.14 -24.46 5.57
N ARG A 141 -0.31 -23.46 5.83
CA ARG A 141 -0.13 -22.80 7.12
C ARG A 141 -0.26 -21.29 7.02
N GLY A 142 -0.60 -20.79 5.84
CA GLY A 142 -0.82 -19.38 5.55
C GLY A 142 0.42 -18.67 4.98
N LYS A 143 0.17 -17.50 4.40
CA LYS A 143 1.16 -16.70 3.66
C LYS A 143 2.43 -16.41 4.46
N ARG A 144 2.32 -16.16 5.77
CA ARG A 144 3.47 -15.91 6.66
C ARG A 144 4.43 -17.09 6.69
N HIS A 145 3.89 -18.30 6.79
CA HIS A 145 4.69 -19.52 6.75
C HIS A 145 5.38 -19.68 5.40
N ALA A 146 4.66 -19.50 4.30
CA ALA A 146 5.22 -19.54 2.95
C ALA A 146 6.36 -18.54 2.76
N GLN A 147 6.22 -17.32 3.32
CA GLN A 147 7.28 -16.31 3.30
C GLN A 147 8.50 -16.74 4.11
N MET A 148 8.31 -17.26 5.33
CA MET A 148 9.42 -17.69 6.18
C MET A 148 10.11 -18.94 5.67
N HIS A 149 9.37 -19.83 4.98
CA HIS A 149 9.96 -20.99 4.30
C HIS A 149 11.03 -20.59 3.28
N VAL A 150 10.77 -19.51 2.52
CA VAL A 150 11.75 -18.95 1.58
C VAL A 150 12.94 -18.35 2.31
N LEU A 151 12.68 -17.61 3.37
CA LEU A 151 13.69 -16.77 3.99
C LEU A 151 14.70 -17.59 4.83
N ALA A 152 14.33 -18.79 5.25
CA ALA A 152 15.13 -19.60 6.19
C ALA A 152 16.56 -19.86 5.67
N ASP A 153 16.71 -20.07 4.37
CA ASP A 153 17.98 -20.42 3.71
C ASP A 153 18.38 -19.44 2.60
N ASP A 154 17.67 -18.35 2.45
CA ASP A 154 17.93 -17.38 1.38
C ASP A 154 18.99 -16.35 1.80
N PRO A 155 20.11 -16.23 1.04
CA PRO A 155 21.20 -15.31 1.35
C PRO A 155 20.99 -13.89 0.80
N GLY A 156 19.82 -13.57 0.22
CA GLY A 156 19.55 -12.28 -0.40
C GLY A 156 19.73 -11.10 0.54
N ASP A 157 20.07 -9.94 -0.02
CA ASP A 157 20.19 -8.67 0.70
C ASP A 157 18.85 -7.95 0.78
N ILE A 158 18.07 -8.04 -0.30
CA ILE A 158 16.73 -7.47 -0.43
C ILE A 158 15.73 -8.59 -0.68
N PHE A 159 14.74 -8.64 0.18
CA PHE A 159 13.60 -9.54 0.09
C PHE A 159 12.40 -8.78 -0.50
N VAL A 160 11.89 -9.25 -1.63
CA VAL A 160 10.74 -8.68 -2.32
C VAL A 160 9.55 -9.59 -2.17
N THR A 161 8.46 -9.09 -1.60
CA THR A 161 7.17 -9.80 -1.58
C THR A 161 6.36 -9.37 -2.78
N LEU A 162 5.80 -10.33 -3.50
CA LEU A 162 4.95 -10.12 -4.67
C LEU A 162 3.75 -11.05 -4.58
N ASP A 163 2.53 -10.49 -4.66
CA ASP A 163 1.31 -11.31 -4.72
C ASP A 163 1.22 -12.01 -6.09
N SER A 164 0.75 -13.24 -6.09
CA SER A 164 0.73 -14.13 -7.26
C SER A 164 -0.23 -13.71 -8.39
N ASP A 165 -1.09 -12.73 -8.13
CA ASP A 165 -2.04 -12.12 -9.05
C ASP A 165 -1.61 -10.72 -9.54
N SER A 166 -0.34 -10.36 -9.33
CA SER A 166 0.19 -9.02 -9.59
C SER A 166 1.18 -9.04 -10.74
N ILE A 167 1.15 -8.00 -11.57
CA ILE A 167 2.03 -7.83 -12.72
C ILE A 167 2.94 -6.63 -12.47
N LEU A 168 4.24 -6.81 -12.55
CA LEU A 168 5.23 -5.76 -12.38
C LEU A 168 5.37 -4.94 -13.67
N ASP A 169 5.46 -3.62 -13.52
CA ASP A 169 6.04 -2.78 -14.57
C ASP A 169 7.50 -3.18 -14.83
N ARG A 170 7.97 -3.03 -16.06
CA ARG A 170 9.33 -3.41 -16.45
C ARG A 170 10.44 -2.80 -15.59
N GLU A 171 10.23 -1.59 -15.10
CA GLU A 171 11.20 -0.86 -14.28
C GLU A 171 10.94 -1.02 -12.77
N ALA A 172 9.95 -1.80 -12.37
CA ALA A 172 9.50 -1.86 -10.98
C ALA A 172 10.60 -2.22 -9.99
N VAL A 173 11.41 -3.22 -10.29
CA VAL A 173 12.52 -3.65 -9.41
C VAL A 173 13.64 -2.62 -9.41
N ALA A 174 14.06 -2.12 -10.58
CA ALA A 174 15.09 -1.09 -10.68
C ALA A 174 14.73 0.16 -9.88
N GLU A 175 13.49 0.64 -10.02
CA GLU A 175 12.99 1.79 -9.31
C GLU A 175 12.83 1.52 -7.80
N GLY A 176 12.32 0.35 -7.42
CA GLY A 176 12.12 -0.05 -6.03
C GLY A 176 13.40 -0.17 -5.20
N LEU A 177 14.52 -0.43 -5.86
CA LEU A 177 15.83 -0.50 -5.21
C LEU A 177 16.44 0.88 -4.93
N LYS A 178 16.11 1.94 -5.69
CA LYS A 178 16.74 3.25 -5.57
C LYS A 178 16.73 3.86 -4.16
N PRO A 179 15.64 3.75 -3.36
CA PRO A 179 15.65 4.29 -2.00
C PRO A 179 16.69 3.64 -1.07
N PHE A 180 17.10 2.40 -1.33
CA PHE A 180 18.12 1.71 -0.53
C PHE A 180 19.53 2.27 -0.68
N ARG A 181 19.71 3.31 -1.54
CA ARG A 181 20.94 4.12 -1.52
C ARG A 181 21.17 4.79 -0.17
N ASP A 182 20.11 5.04 0.59
CA ASP A 182 20.16 5.47 1.99
C ASP A 182 20.19 4.22 2.88
N PRO A 183 21.26 3.97 3.65
CA PRO A 183 21.36 2.80 4.52
C PRO A 183 20.32 2.77 5.64
N ASN A 184 19.69 3.91 5.96
CA ASN A 184 18.62 3.97 6.95
C ASN A 184 17.30 3.43 6.42
N VAL A 185 17.12 3.36 5.09
CA VAL A 185 15.91 2.80 4.49
C VAL A 185 15.91 1.28 4.70
N ARG A 186 14.87 0.80 5.37
CA ARG A 186 14.67 -0.62 5.70
C ARG A 186 13.59 -1.28 4.88
N SER A 187 12.63 -0.50 4.38
CA SER A 187 11.64 -1.02 3.43
C SER A 187 11.14 0.04 2.46
N VAL A 188 10.70 -0.43 1.31
CA VAL A 188 10.15 0.39 0.22
C VAL A 188 8.83 -0.21 -0.24
N ALA A 189 7.78 0.61 -0.28
CA ALA A 189 6.52 0.25 -0.88
C ALA A 189 6.51 0.59 -2.38
N GLY A 190 6.04 -0.29 -3.21
CA GLY A 190 5.70 -0.01 -4.60
C GLY A 190 4.39 0.78 -4.74
N CYS A 191 4.20 1.37 -5.91
CA CYS A 191 2.99 2.08 -6.30
C CYS A 191 2.01 1.09 -6.95
N VAL A 192 0.92 0.80 -6.24
CA VAL A 192 -0.10 -0.16 -6.71
C VAL A 192 -1.10 0.54 -7.62
N ILE A 193 -1.34 -0.03 -8.79
CA ILE A 193 -2.30 0.42 -9.79
C ILE A 193 -3.30 -0.70 -10.07
N VAL A 194 -4.57 -0.32 -10.20
CA VAL A 194 -5.64 -1.27 -10.51
C VAL A 194 -5.60 -1.65 -11.98
N LEU A 195 -5.51 -2.94 -12.27
CA LEU A 195 -5.44 -3.46 -13.64
C LEU A 195 -6.83 -3.56 -14.27
N ASN A 196 -7.78 -4.17 -13.58
CA ASN A 196 -9.14 -4.39 -14.08
C ASN A 196 -10.11 -3.20 -13.82
N SER A 197 -9.60 -1.96 -13.88
CA SER A 197 -10.37 -0.73 -13.65
C SER A 197 -11.60 -0.60 -14.56
N ARG A 198 -11.59 -1.24 -15.73
CA ARG A 198 -12.62 -1.13 -16.77
C ARG A 198 -13.69 -2.21 -16.71
N SER A 199 -13.51 -3.27 -15.90
CA SER A 199 -14.42 -4.43 -15.86
C SER A 199 -15.85 -4.07 -15.46
N ASN A 200 -16.03 -3.27 -14.40
CA ASN A 200 -17.37 -2.86 -13.94
C ASN A 200 -17.35 -1.57 -13.11
N LEU A 201 -18.51 -1.14 -12.60
CA LEU A 201 -18.60 0.08 -11.79
C LEU A 201 -17.84 -0.05 -10.46
N LEU A 202 -17.89 -1.22 -9.82
CA LEU A 202 -17.17 -1.44 -8.55
C LEU A 202 -15.66 -1.31 -8.74
N THR A 203 -15.09 -1.93 -9.78
CA THR A 203 -13.65 -1.84 -10.07
C THR A 203 -13.20 -0.41 -10.38
N ARG A 204 -14.05 0.39 -11.08
CA ARG A 204 -13.81 1.82 -11.30
C ARG A 204 -13.83 2.60 -9.98
N MET A 205 -14.78 2.31 -9.11
CA MET A 205 -14.83 2.92 -7.77
C MET A 205 -13.60 2.55 -6.96
N LEU A 206 -13.16 1.29 -7.00
CA LEU A 206 -11.97 0.84 -6.31
C LEU A 206 -10.70 1.51 -6.85
N CYS A 207 -10.60 1.69 -8.15
CA CYS A 207 -9.51 2.45 -8.76
C CYS A 207 -9.40 3.88 -8.16
N MET A 208 -10.54 4.57 -8.01
CA MET A 208 -10.60 5.89 -7.37
C MET A 208 -10.32 5.86 -5.86
N LEU A 209 -10.46 4.72 -5.18
CA LEU A 209 -10.13 4.55 -3.76
C LEU A 209 -8.66 4.20 -3.55
N TYR A 210 -8.10 3.33 -4.39
CA TYR A 210 -6.71 2.87 -4.29
C TYR A 210 -5.70 3.96 -4.65
N THR A 211 -5.93 4.72 -5.71
CA THR A 211 -5.02 5.79 -6.13
C THR A 211 -4.82 6.86 -5.05
N PRO A 212 -5.87 7.40 -4.39
CA PRO A 212 -5.67 8.29 -3.25
C PRO A 212 -4.96 7.64 -2.06
N PHE A 213 -5.11 6.34 -1.87
CA PHE A 213 -4.38 5.63 -0.81
C PHE A 213 -2.90 5.53 -1.15
N THR A 214 -2.54 5.04 -2.34
CA THR A 214 -1.15 4.83 -2.74
C THR A 214 -0.44 6.13 -3.10
N ARG A 215 -1.08 7.00 -3.88
CA ARG A 215 -0.51 8.27 -4.37
C ARG A 215 -0.83 9.48 -3.51
N GLY A 216 -1.60 9.33 -2.46
CA GLY A 216 -1.96 10.37 -1.52
C GLY A 216 -1.44 10.08 -0.13
N PHE A 217 -2.14 9.25 0.60
CA PHE A 217 -1.83 9.00 2.00
C PHE A 217 -0.46 8.34 2.22
N ARG A 218 -0.15 7.29 1.44
CA ARG A 218 1.18 6.64 1.49
C ARG A 218 2.29 7.59 1.07
N SER A 219 2.06 8.45 0.08
CA SER A 219 3.01 9.50 -0.33
C SER A 219 3.32 10.46 0.81
N ALA A 220 2.32 10.90 1.57
CA ALA A 220 2.53 11.75 2.75
C ALA A 220 3.34 11.04 3.85
N GLN A 221 3.03 9.76 4.10
CA GLN A 221 3.80 8.93 5.03
C GLN A 221 5.25 8.76 4.58
N SER A 222 5.48 8.66 3.26
CA SER A 222 6.83 8.56 2.68
C SER A 222 7.66 9.81 2.90
N VAL A 223 7.07 11.00 2.79
CA VAL A 223 7.74 12.27 3.10
C VAL A 223 8.20 12.30 4.55
N LEU A 224 7.42 11.72 5.45
CA LEU A 224 7.76 11.56 6.87
C LEU A 224 8.67 10.33 7.13
N LYS A 225 9.05 9.59 6.10
CA LYS A 225 9.85 8.35 6.17
C LYS A 225 9.23 7.30 7.11
N ARG A 226 7.91 7.24 7.18
CA ARG A 226 7.15 6.35 8.08
C ARG A 226 5.92 5.80 7.34
N VAL A 227 6.17 5.09 6.23
CA VAL A 227 5.10 4.33 5.56
C VAL A 227 4.65 3.21 6.48
N MET A 228 3.36 3.20 6.79
CA MET A 228 2.77 2.29 7.79
C MET A 228 2.47 0.90 7.24
N VAL A 229 2.25 0.79 5.94
CA VAL A 229 1.93 -0.47 5.27
C VAL A 229 2.55 -0.48 3.88
N ASN A 230 3.45 -1.42 3.65
CA ASN A 230 3.90 -1.79 2.33
C ASN A 230 2.98 -2.92 1.85
N SER A 231 2.18 -2.68 0.80
CA SER A 231 1.26 -3.71 0.29
C SER A 231 2.02 -4.97 -0.12
N GLY A 232 1.48 -6.13 0.22
CA GLY A 232 2.02 -7.42 -0.22
C GLY A 232 2.12 -7.59 -1.73
N THR A 233 1.38 -6.76 -2.47
CA THR A 233 1.38 -6.65 -3.94
C THR A 233 2.77 -6.36 -4.49
N LEU A 234 3.53 -5.43 -3.87
CA LEU A 234 4.95 -5.18 -4.15
C LEU A 234 5.58 -4.42 -2.98
N ALA A 235 6.42 -5.10 -2.24
CA ALA A 235 7.16 -4.49 -1.14
C ALA A 235 8.59 -5.04 -1.08
N PHE A 236 9.52 -4.15 -0.81
CA PHE A 236 10.94 -4.45 -0.68
C PHE A 236 11.35 -4.27 0.77
N TYR A 237 12.08 -5.21 1.31
CA TYR A 237 12.60 -5.19 2.68
C TYR A 237 14.09 -5.50 2.69
N ARG A 238 14.85 -4.88 3.57
CA ARG A 238 16.17 -5.40 3.93
C ARG A 238 15.99 -6.77 4.57
N ALA A 239 16.60 -7.79 3.98
CA ALA A 239 16.39 -9.18 4.38
C ALA A 239 16.88 -9.47 5.81
N ASP A 240 17.90 -8.74 6.29
CA ASP A 240 18.40 -8.81 7.68
C ASP A 240 17.30 -8.45 8.69
N VAL A 241 16.49 -7.44 8.42
CA VAL A 241 15.36 -7.04 9.27
C VAL A 241 14.31 -8.14 9.37
N VAL A 242 13.97 -8.77 8.25
CA VAL A 242 12.96 -9.83 8.22
C VAL A 242 13.49 -11.09 8.92
N ARG A 243 14.75 -11.47 8.66
CA ARG A 243 15.37 -12.62 9.32
C ARG A 243 15.44 -12.46 10.84
N ALA A 244 15.79 -11.25 11.33
CA ALA A 244 15.86 -10.99 12.76
C ALA A 244 14.53 -11.20 13.50
N HIS A 245 13.40 -11.09 12.79
CA HIS A 245 12.07 -11.19 13.37
C HIS A 245 11.28 -12.42 12.90
N ALA A 246 11.88 -13.32 12.12
CA ALA A 246 11.20 -14.45 11.49
C ALA A 246 10.39 -15.31 12.45
N GLY A 247 10.99 -15.69 13.58
CA GLY A 247 10.33 -16.54 14.57
C GLY A 247 9.13 -15.87 15.24
N ILE A 248 9.23 -14.57 15.54
CA ILE A 248 8.12 -13.80 16.12
C ILE A 248 7.01 -13.62 15.08
N TYR A 249 7.39 -13.29 13.85
CA TYR A 249 6.47 -13.08 12.76
C TYR A 249 5.63 -14.31 12.42
N GLU A 250 6.25 -15.48 12.36
CA GLU A 250 5.56 -16.74 12.06
C GLU A 250 4.59 -17.16 13.17
N ASN A 251 4.97 -16.91 14.43
CA ASN A 251 4.25 -17.38 15.61
C ASN A 251 3.43 -16.27 16.31
N GLU A 252 3.22 -15.13 15.64
CA GLU A 252 2.47 -14.01 16.21
C GLU A 252 1.06 -14.41 16.63
N GLN A 253 0.68 -13.95 17.82
CA GLN A 253 -0.65 -14.16 18.37
C GLN A 253 -1.30 -12.82 18.78
N PHE A 254 -2.59 -12.76 18.67
CA PHE A 254 -3.40 -11.67 19.18
C PHE A 254 -4.53 -12.24 20.06
N LEU A 255 -4.54 -11.88 21.35
CA LEU A 255 -5.47 -12.42 22.35
C LEU A 255 -5.48 -13.97 22.36
N GLY A 256 -4.30 -14.59 22.34
CA GLY A 256 -4.13 -16.05 22.35
C GLY A 256 -4.53 -16.77 21.05
N ARG A 257 -4.81 -16.06 19.96
CA ARG A 257 -5.15 -16.63 18.67
C ARG A 257 -4.05 -16.37 17.65
N PRO A 258 -3.65 -17.36 16.83
CA PRO A 258 -2.67 -17.15 15.78
C PRO A 258 -3.10 -16.06 14.81
N MET A 259 -2.17 -15.15 14.48
CA MET A 259 -2.36 -14.09 13.51
C MET A 259 -1.93 -14.55 12.12
N GLN A 260 -2.92 -14.75 11.23
CA GLN A 260 -2.66 -15.12 9.83
C GLN A 260 -2.90 -13.97 8.84
N MET A 261 -3.43 -12.85 9.31
CA MET A 261 -3.63 -11.63 8.51
C MET A 261 -2.57 -10.57 8.83
N ASN A 262 -2.52 -9.51 8.03
CA ASN A 262 -1.60 -8.37 8.20
C ASN A 262 -0.12 -8.74 8.11
N ASP A 263 0.22 -9.67 7.26
CA ASP A 263 1.58 -10.04 6.93
C ASP A 263 2.42 -8.84 6.50
N ASP A 264 1.92 -8.07 5.55
CA ASP A 264 2.53 -6.87 4.98
C ASP A 264 2.72 -5.75 6.02
N SER A 265 1.71 -5.50 6.83
CA SER A 265 1.78 -4.49 7.89
C SER A 265 2.80 -4.85 8.97
N MET A 266 2.91 -6.13 9.31
CA MET A 266 3.84 -6.60 10.34
C MET A 266 5.29 -6.49 9.87
N LEU A 267 5.60 -6.93 8.66
CA LEU A 267 6.93 -6.78 8.08
C LEU A 267 7.32 -5.29 7.97
N THR A 268 6.34 -4.43 7.61
CA THR A 268 6.58 -2.98 7.56
C THR A 268 6.87 -2.41 8.95
N MET A 269 6.20 -2.91 10.00
CA MET A 269 6.48 -2.46 11.35
C MET A 269 7.89 -2.81 11.79
N TYR A 270 8.34 -4.03 11.57
CA TYR A 270 9.72 -4.41 11.90
C TYR A 270 10.73 -3.52 11.17
N ALA A 271 10.47 -3.23 9.89
CA ALA A 271 11.30 -2.32 9.14
C ALA A 271 11.29 -0.89 9.72
N MET A 272 10.12 -0.41 10.17
CA MET A 272 9.96 0.92 10.75
C MET A 272 10.63 1.06 12.13
N LEU A 273 10.69 -0.02 12.92
CA LEU A 273 11.47 -0.06 14.16
C LEU A 273 12.98 -0.06 13.90
N ALA A 274 13.41 -0.67 12.80
CA ALA A 274 14.81 -0.73 12.42
C ALA A 274 15.33 0.50 11.66
N GLY A 275 14.45 1.32 11.08
CA GLY A 275 14.85 2.51 10.31
C GLY A 275 13.70 3.16 9.56
N ASP A 276 14.01 3.70 8.37
CA ASP A 276 13.07 4.43 7.54
C ASP A 276 12.25 3.49 6.64
N THR A 277 10.95 3.77 6.53
CA THR A 277 10.05 3.10 5.58
C THR A 277 9.52 4.15 4.60
N VAL A 278 9.69 3.89 3.30
CA VAL A 278 9.37 4.87 2.26
C VAL A 278 8.53 4.25 1.14
N HIS A 279 8.01 5.10 0.27
CA HIS A 279 7.31 4.70 -0.94
C HIS A 279 8.10 5.19 -2.16
N GLN A 280 8.26 4.33 -3.16
CA GLN A 280 8.84 4.72 -4.44
C GLN A 280 7.72 4.81 -5.48
N PRO A 281 7.29 6.01 -5.83
CA PRO A 281 6.14 6.19 -6.71
C PRO A 281 6.39 5.76 -8.16
N SER A 282 7.64 5.52 -8.55
CA SER A 282 8.05 5.01 -9.86
C SER A 282 8.21 3.49 -9.90
N SER A 283 8.17 2.80 -8.77
CA SER A 283 8.16 1.34 -8.70
C SER A 283 6.70 0.86 -8.80
N ILE A 284 6.25 0.51 -9.99
CA ILE A 284 4.84 0.30 -10.30
C ILE A 284 4.52 -1.19 -10.35
N VAL A 285 3.36 -1.54 -9.80
CA VAL A 285 2.76 -2.87 -9.88
C VAL A 285 1.28 -2.75 -10.18
N PHE A 286 0.81 -3.60 -11.07
CA PHE A 286 -0.60 -3.75 -11.42
C PHE A 286 -1.20 -4.92 -10.65
N THR A 287 -2.41 -4.76 -10.13
CA THR A 287 -3.12 -5.80 -9.40
C THR A 287 -4.59 -5.83 -9.75
N LEU A 288 -5.19 -6.99 -9.64
CA LEU A 288 -6.62 -7.18 -9.78
C LEU A 288 -7.33 -6.72 -8.50
N VAL A 289 -8.48 -6.07 -8.66
CA VAL A 289 -9.35 -5.73 -7.52
C VAL A 289 -10.66 -6.51 -7.60
N PRO A 290 -11.34 -6.70 -6.45
CA PRO A 290 -12.61 -7.43 -6.41
C PRO A 290 -13.65 -6.91 -7.41
N GLU A 291 -14.26 -7.82 -8.13
CA GLU A 291 -15.32 -7.52 -9.10
C GLU A 291 -16.73 -7.68 -8.50
N THR A 292 -16.85 -8.31 -7.33
CA THR A 292 -18.12 -8.52 -6.64
C THR A 292 -18.13 -7.84 -5.26
N TRP A 293 -19.32 -7.38 -4.84
CA TRP A 293 -19.51 -6.78 -3.53
C TRP A 293 -19.14 -7.72 -2.38
N LYS A 294 -19.47 -9.00 -2.48
CA LYS A 294 -19.15 -10.00 -1.45
C LYS A 294 -17.65 -10.11 -1.23
N HIS A 295 -16.88 -10.22 -2.31
CA HIS A 295 -15.42 -10.29 -2.27
C HIS A 295 -14.84 -9.00 -1.70
N TYR A 296 -15.23 -7.83 -2.24
CA TYR A 296 -14.78 -6.52 -1.74
C TYR A 296 -15.04 -6.33 -0.25
N ARG A 297 -16.25 -6.63 0.22
CA ARG A 297 -16.60 -6.51 1.64
C ARG A 297 -15.73 -7.39 2.52
N ASN A 298 -15.51 -8.65 2.14
CA ASN A 298 -14.72 -9.59 2.91
C ASN A 298 -13.25 -9.17 2.98
N GLN A 299 -12.67 -8.76 1.86
CA GLN A 299 -11.31 -8.25 1.77
C GLN A 299 -11.12 -6.97 2.60
N SER A 300 -12.02 -5.99 2.42
CA SER A 300 -11.97 -4.72 3.15
C SER A 300 -12.14 -4.91 4.65
N MET A 301 -13.05 -5.78 5.09
CA MET A 301 -13.25 -6.09 6.52
C MET A 301 -12.00 -6.73 7.14
N ARG A 302 -11.33 -7.61 6.42
CA ARG A 302 -10.07 -8.23 6.86
C ARG A 302 -9.00 -7.15 7.06
N TRP A 303 -8.81 -6.26 6.08
CA TRP A 303 -7.84 -5.17 6.17
C TRP A 303 -8.14 -4.18 7.28
N MET A 304 -9.41 -3.77 7.42
CA MET A 304 -9.83 -2.83 8.47
C MET A 304 -9.62 -3.40 9.87
N ARG A 305 -10.03 -4.66 10.11
CA ARG A 305 -9.78 -5.34 11.40
C ARG A 305 -8.29 -5.41 11.69
N GLY A 306 -7.51 -5.78 10.68
CA GLY A 306 -6.07 -5.82 10.77
C GLY A 306 -5.44 -4.48 11.10
N THR A 307 -5.95 -3.40 10.55
CA THR A 307 -5.48 -2.04 10.89
C THR A 307 -5.71 -1.72 12.36
N PHE A 308 -6.88 -2.09 12.94
CA PHE A 308 -7.13 -1.86 14.36
C PHE A 308 -6.26 -2.73 15.26
N VAL A 309 -6.07 -4.01 14.94
CA VAL A 309 -5.14 -4.87 15.68
C VAL A 309 -3.74 -4.27 15.64
N ARG A 310 -3.25 -3.87 14.47
CA ARG A 310 -1.96 -3.20 14.32
C ARG A 310 -1.88 -1.95 15.21
N THR A 311 -2.87 -1.07 15.17
CA THR A 311 -2.86 0.19 15.91
C THR A 311 -2.77 -0.06 17.42
N PHE A 312 -3.61 -0.95 17.97
CA PHE A 312 -3.63 -1.23 19.41
C PHE A 312 -2.38 -1.99 19.88
N TRP A 313 -1.89 -2.92 19.05
CA TRP A 313 -0.77 -3.78 19.44
C TRP A 313 0.59 -3.10 19.32
N TRP A 314 0.77 -2.28 18.29
CA TRP A 314 2.09 -1.76 17.93
C TRP A 314 2.38 -0.35 18.43
N MET A 315 1.37 0.42 18.76
CA MET A 315 1.61 1.75 19.32
C MET A 315 2.53 1.72 20.53
N LYS A 316 2.47 0.66 21.34
CA LYS A 316 3.33 0.51 22.52
C LYS A 316 4.84 0.42 22.17
N TYR A 317 5.19 0.02 20.97
CA TYR A 317 6.58 -0.09 20.53
C TYR A 317 7.08 1.17 19.79
N MET A 318 6.20 2.06 19.42
CA MET A 318 6.56 3.26 18.67
C MET A 318 6.93 4.39 19.62
N PRO A 319 8.03 5.11 19.34
CA PRO A 319 8.40 6.27 20.14
C PRO A 319 7.34 7.38 20.03
N VAL A 320 6.84 7.85 21.16
CA VAL A 320 5.83 8.92 21.23
C VAL A 320 6.27 10.24 20.60
N THR A 321 7.56 10.43 20.38
CA THR A 321 8.13 11.60 19.69
C THR A 321 8.10 11.48 18.18
N GLY A 322 7.76 10.30 17.62
CA GLY A 322 7.84 10.00 16.20
C GLY A 322 6.49 10.05 15.47
N ALA A 323 6.52 10.38 14.19
CA ALA A 323 5.33 10.39 13.33
C ALA A 323 4.64 9.02 13.27
N GLY A 324 5.39 7.91 13.38
CA GLY A 324 4.84 6.55 13.40
C GLY A 324 3.86 6.29 14.54
N PHE A 325 4.00 6.99 15.67
CA PHE A 325 3.05 6.94 16.78
C PHE A 325 1.81 7.81 16.51
N TRP A 326 2.01 9.05 16.09
CA TRP A 326 0.91 10.02 15.97
C TRP A 326 0.01 9.83 14.76
N MET A 327 0.51 9.23 13.67
CA MET A 327 -0.33 8.96 12.50
C MET A 327 -1.50 8.00 12.81
N PRO A 328 -1.30 6.83 13.43
CA PRO A 328 -2.42 5.96 13.83
C PRO A 328 -3.37 6.63 14.83
N VAL A 329 -2.84 7.45 15.75
CA VAL A 329 -3.66 8.23 16.70
C VAL A 329 -4.56 9.21 15.94
N ALA A 330 -4.00 9.93 14.96
CA ALA A 330 -4.76 10.85 14.12
C ALA A 330 -5.85 10.12 13.31
N GLU A 331 -5.53 8.96 12.72
CA GLU A 331 -6.51 8.14 12.01
C GLU A 331 -7.67 7.69 12.91
N LEU A 332 -7.36 7.22 14.13
CA LEU A 332 -8.37 6.82 15.10
C LEU A 332 -9.23 8.03 15.54
N LEU A 333 -8.58 9.14 15.83
CA LEU A 333 -9.29 10.37 16.20
C LEU A 333 -10.21 10.86 15.08
N GLN A 334 -9.75 10.86 13.82
CA GLN A 334 -10.57 11.18 12.66
C GLN A 334 -11.80 10.26 12.55
N LEU A 335 -11.62 8.95 12.78
CA LEU A 335 -12.73 8.00 12.77
C LEU A 335 -13.75 8.35 13.86
N LEU A 336 -13.31 8.57 15.09
CA LEU A 336 -14.18 8.90 16.20
C LEU A 336 -14.90 10.25 16.01
N LEU A 337 -14.18 11.28 15.58
CA LEU A 337 -14.75 12.59 15.28
C LEU A 337 -15.79 12.54 14.16
N SER A 338 -15.61 11.67 13.17
CA SER A 338 -16.59 11.48 12.10
C SER A 338 -17.96 10.97 12.57
N VAL A 339 -18.04 10.46 13.79
CA VAL A 339 -19.29 10.01 14.45
C VAL A 339 -19.73 11.02 15.50
N VAL A 340 -18.81 11.42 16.39
CA VAL A 340 -19.12 12.29 17.52
C VAL A 340 -19.67 13.63 17.06
N ILE A 341 -19.08 14.23 16.01
CA ILE A 341 -19.52 15.55 15.53
C ILE A 341 -20.96 15.51 15.00
N PRO A 342 -21.35 14.63 14.03
CA PRO A 342 -22.74 14.56 13.59
C PRO A 342 -23.74 14.24 14.71
N VAL A 343 -23.37 13.34 15.62
CA VAL A 343 -24.26 13.00 16.78
C VAL A 343 -24.45 14.18 17.69
N ALA A 344 -23.38 14.91 18.06
CA ALA A 344 -23.46 16.07 18.90
C ALA A 344 -24.33 17.18 18.27
N LEU A 345 -24.19 17.41 16.97
CA LEU A 345 -24.98 18.39 16.22
C LEU A 345 -26.48 18.07 16.20
N VAL A 346 -26.84 16.79 16.08
CA VAL A 346 -28.23 16.35 16.07
C VAL A 346 -28.81 16.31 17.50
N ALA A 347 -27.98 16.00 18.50
CA ALA A 347 -28.42 15.90 19.89
C ALA A 347 -28.71 17.25 20.53
N ASP A 348 -28.00 18.32 20.14
CA ASP A 348 -28.21 19.66 20.68
C ASP A 348 -29.38 20.37 19.97
N PRO A 349 -30.50 20.67 20.68
CA PRO A 349 -31.68 21.36 20.10
C PRO A 349 -31.33 22.74 19.51
N ALA A 350 -30.39 23.48 20.12
CA ALA A 350 -29.97 24.79 19.65
C ALA A 350 -29.23 24.73 18.33
N GLN A 351 -28.57 23.63 18.08
CA GLN A 351 -27.75 23.42 16.88
C GLN A 351 -28.50 22.72 15.72
N ARG A 352 -29.61 22.06 16.02
CA ARG A 352 -30.42 21.34 15.02
C ARG A 352 -30.84 22.19 13.83
N ALA A 353 -31.18 23.45 14.07
CA ALA A 353 -31.59 24.39 13.02
C ALA A 353 -30.49 24.64 11.99
N HIS A 354 -29.22 24.53 12.39
CA HIS A 354 -28.03 24.73 11.55
C HIS A 354 -27.33 23.43 11.14
N ALA A 355 -27.74 22.29 11.71
CA ALA A 355 -27.08 21.00 11.49
C ALA A 355 -27.06 20.59 10.01
N SER A 356 -28.12 20.87 9.26
CA SER A 356 -28.20 20.59 7.84
C SER A 356 -27.14 21.36 7.03
N SER A 357 -26.97 22.65 7.31
CA SER A 357 -25.97 23.50 6.65
C SER A 357 -24.55 23.01 6.90
N LEU A 358 -24.24 22.64 8.15
CA LEU A 358 -22.93 22.12 8.52
C LEU A 358 -22.66 20.74 7.88
N ILE A 359 -23.64 19.84 7.88
CA ILE A 359 -23.53 18.52 7.23
C ILE A 359 -23.25 18.71 5.73
N TRP A 360 -23.99 19.58 5.05
CA TRP A 360 -23.74 19.88 3.64
C TRP A 360 -22.35 20.47 3.40
N SER A 361 -21.88 21.34 4.28
CA SER A 361 -20.52 21.90 4.19
C SER A 361 -19.45 20.82 4.31
N VAL A 362 -19.59 19.88 5.25
CA VAL A 362 -18.69 18.74 5.42
C VAL A 362 -18.71 17.84 4.17
N VAL A 363 -19.91 17.58 3.61
CA VAL A 363 -20.04 16.81 2.37
C VAL A 363 -19.33 17.52 1.21
N LEU A 364 -19.57 18.82 1.01
CA LEU A 364 -18.93 19.59 -0.05
C LEU A 364 -17.40 19.60 0.07
N VAL A 365 -16.87 19.78 1.29
CA VAL A 365 -15.42 19.68 1.53
C VAL A 365 -14.90 18.29 1.20
N ALA A 366 -15.58 17.24 1.64
CA ALA A 366 -15.18 15.87 1.32
C ALA A 366 -15.16 15.61 -0.21
N LEU A 367 -16.16 16.11 -0.95
CA LEU A 367 -16.20 16.03 -2.40
C LEU A 367 -15.04 16.79 -3.06
N ALA A 368 -14.81 18.04 -2.63
CA ALA A 368 -13.73 18.87 -3.14
C ALA A 368 -12.34 18.25 -2.89
N MET A 369 -12.14 17.71 -1.67
CA MET A 369 -10.89 17.03 -1.32
C MET A 369 -10.64 15.79 -2.15
N ASN A 370 -11.70 15.02 -2.47
CA ASN A 370 -11.55 13.86 -3.36
C ASN A 370 -11.15 14.28 -4.78
N TRP A 371 -11.63 15.42 -5.29
CA TRP A 371 -11.15 15.94 -6.57
C TRP A 371 -9.68 16.35 -6.54
N LEU A 372 -9.25 17.08 -5.49
CA LEU A 372 -7.84 17.47 -5.34
C LEU A 372 -6.90 16.26 -5.33
N ILE A 373 -7.28 15.22 -4.62
CA ILE A 373 -6.49 13.99 -4.56
C ILE A 373 -6.53 13.26 -5.89
N ALA A 374 -7.69 13.21 -6.55
CA ALA A 374 -7.87 12.55 -7.84
C ALA A 374 -7.03 13.19 -8.95
N LEU A 375 -6.64 14.47 -8.84
CA LEU A 375 -5.71 15.09 -9.78
C LEU A 375 -4.34 14.37 -9.83
N ARG A 376 -3.96 13.66 -8.77
CA ARG A 376 -2.75 12.83 -8.76
C ARG A 376 -2.83 11.62 -9.69
N PHE A 377 -4.02 11.29 -10.17
CA PHE A 377 -4.21 10.27 -11.21
C PHE A 377 -3.42 10.60 -12.48
N PHE A 378 -3.39 11.89 -12.84
CA PHE A 378 -2.63 12.37 -14.01
C PHE A 378 -1.11 12.35 -13.81
N MET A 379 -0.62 12.04 -12.61
CA MET A 379 0.82 11.85 -12.37
C MET A 379 1.31 10.46 -12.76
N VAL A 380 0.40 9.55 -13.11
CA VAL A 380 0.72 8.21 -13.60
C VAL A 380 0.25 8.15 -15.04
N ALA A 381 1.19 8.15 -15.98
CA ALA A 381 0.87 7.91 -17.38
C ALA A 381 0.67 6.41 -17.59
N ARG A 382 -0.43 6.06 -18.26
CA ARG A 382 -0.77 4.68 -18.65
C ARG A 382 -1.01 4.68 -20.15
N ASP A 383 -0.30 3.82 -20.86
CA ASP A 383 -0.45 3.68 -22.30
C ASP A 383 -1.61 2.73 -22.67
N ASP A 384 -2.04 1.89 -21.70
CA ASP A 384 -3.17 0.96 -21.83
C ASP A 384 -4.54 1.61 -21.61
N GLU A 385 -4.59 2.83 -21.06
CA GLU A 385 -5.83 3.57 -20.81
C GLU A 385 -5.83 4.93 -21.50
N PRO A 386 -6.90 5.27 -22.24
CA PRO A 386 -6.98 6.57 -22.89
C PRO A 386 -7.16 7.70 -21.87
N LEU A 387 -6.58 8.86 -22.16
CA LEU A 387 -6.68 10.06 -21.31
C LEU A 387 -8.15 10.43 -20.99
N SER A 388 -9.07 10.19 -21.93
CA SER A 388 -10.51 10.41 -21.70
C SER A 388 -11.06 9.58 -20.56
N PHE A 389 -10.57 8.35 -20.36
CA PHE A 389 -10.96 7.51 -19.24
C PHE A 389 -10.45 8.09 -17.91
N HIS A 390 -9.21 8.57 -17.86
CA HIS A 390 -8.67 9.24 -16.66
C HIS A 390 -9.44 10.52 -16.32
N VAL A 391 -9.80 11.33 -17.33
CA VAL A 391 -10.64 12.51 -17.12
C VAL A 391 -12.00 12.11 -16.53
N TRP A 392 -12.63 11.07 -17.07
CA TRP A 392 -13.88 10.53 -16.53
C TRP A 392 -13.75 10.06 -15.08
N LEU A 393 -12.67 9.32 -14.74
CA LEU A 393 -12.42 8.88 -13.36
C LEU A 393 -12.29 10.08 -12.42
N VAL A 394 -11.55 11.11 -12.81
CA VAL A 394 -11.38 12.32 -11.98
C VAL A 394 -12.72 13.05 -11.81
N LEU A 395 -13.55 13.16 -12.85
CA LEU A 395 -14.89 13.75 -12.73
C LEU A 395 -15.80 12.97 -11.76
N LEU A 396 -15.67 11.64 -11.72
CA LEU A 396 -16.43 10.76 -10.82
C LEU A 396 -15.82 10.64 -9.42
N ALA A 397 -14.63 11.18 -9.16
CA ALA A 397 -13.95 11.07 -7.85
C ALA A 397 -14.80 11.50 -6.64
N PRO A 398 -15.71 12.51 -6.74
CA PRO A 398 -16.64 12.82 -5.64
C PRO A 398 -17.47 11.64 -5.18
N LEU A 399 -17.86 10.73 -6.08
CA LEU A 399 -18.62 9.52 -5.73
C LEU A 399 -17.79 8.60 -4.82
N ALA A 400 -16.47 8.53 -5.01
CA ALA A 400 -15.58 7.81 -4.10
C ALA A 400 -15.55 8.44 -2.71
N GLY A 401 -15.71 9.77 -2.62
CA GLY A 401 -15.88 10.49 -1.35
C GLY A 401 -17.16 10.08 -0.62
N LEU A 402 -18.27 10.04 -1.32
CA LEU A 402 -19.55 9.56 -0.76
C LEU A 402 -19.45 8.09 -0.34
N TRP A 403 -18.82 7.25 -1.17
CA TRP A 403 -18.57 5.85 -0.83
C TRP A 403 -17.75 5.70 0.46
N ARG A 404 -16.68 6.49 0.63
CA ARG A 404 -15.91 6.50 1.88
C ARG A 404 -16.77 6.88 3.07
N MET A 405 -17.63 7.88 2.92
CA MET A 405 -18.46 8.40 4.00
C MET A 405 -19.56 7.42 4.40
N PHE A 406 -20.31 6.88 3.42
CA PHE A 406 -21.53 6.10 3.70
C PHE A 406 -21.31 4.58 3.71
N VAL A 407 -20.21 4.09 3.12
CA VAL A 407 -19.91 2.65 3.07
C VAL A 407 -18.70 2.32 3.92
N LEU A 408 -17.55 2.96 3.67
CA LEU A 408 -16.32 2.59 4.36
C LEU A 408 -16.32 3.02 5.83
N ARG A 409 -16.86 4.19 6.18
CA ARG A 409 -16.89 4.64 7.60
C ARG A 409 -17.71 3.72 8.50
N PRO A 410 -18.94 3.30 8.15
CA PRO A 410 -19.67 2.30 8.93
C PRO A 410 -18.91 0.95 9.01
N MET A 411 -18.28 0.53 7.92
CA MET A 411 -17.46 -0.68 7.92
C MET A 411 -16.27 -0.57 8.86
N HIS A 412 -15.58 0.58 8.91
CA HIS A 412 -14.47 0.82 9.83
C HIS A 412 -14.93 0.76 11.30
N LEU A 413 -16.05 1.40 11.64
CA LEU A 413 -16.61 1.34 12.98
C LEU A 413 -16.96 -0.09 13.39
N TYR A 414 -17.59 -0.85 12.48
CA TYR A 414 -17.90 -2.24 12.71
C TYR A 414 -16.62 -3.09 12.85
N ALA A 415 -15.60 -2.82 12.03
CA ALA A 415 -14.31 -3.48 12.13
C ALA A 415 -13.60 -3.19 13.45
N MET A 416 -13.67 -1.94 13.94
CA MET A 416 -13.11 -1.52 15.23
C MET A 416 -13.69 -2.34 16.38
N VAL A 417 -15.03 -2.44 16.47
CA VAL A 417 -15.69 -3.19 17.54
C VAL A 417 -15.68 -4.70 17.36
N THR A 418 -15.15 -5.21 16.24
CA THR A 418 -15.04 -6.65 15.95
C THR A 418 -13.62 -7.07 15.59
N CYS A 419 -12.60 -6.26 15.89
CA CYS A 419 -11.21 -6.54 15.51
C CYS A 419 -10.63 -7.80 16.17
N TRP A 420 -11.17 -8.22 17.35
CA TRP A 420 -10.81 -9.48 18.01
C TRP A 420 -11.23 -10.73 17.22
N LYS A 421 -12.13 -10.60 16.23
CA LYS A 421 -12.52 -11.69 15.33
C LYS A 421 -11.42 -11.85 14.28
N VAL A 422 -10.30 -12.43 14.68
CA VAL A 422 -9.19 -12.76 13.78
C VAL A 422 -9.70 -13.73 12.74
N SER A 423 -9.58 -13.38 11.45
CA SER A 423 -9.94 -14.23 10.35
C SER A 423 -8.68 -14.87 9.75
N ASN A 424 -8.78 -16.16 9.44
CA ASN A 424 -7.72 -16.86 8.73
C ASN A 424 -7.57 -16.29 7.30
N TRP A 425 -6.37 -16.29 6.77
CA TRP A 425 -6.09 -15.86 5.40
C TRP A 425 -6.73 -16.81 4.37
N GLY A 426 -6.94 -18.07 4.73
CA GLY A 426 -7.53 -19.14 3.91
C GLY A 426 -9.02 -19.00 3.61
N THR A 427 -9.53 -17.79 3.37
CA THR A 427 -10.91 -17.56 2.92
C THR A 427 -11.11 -17.82 1.43
N ARG A 428 -10.04 -18.08 0.67
CA ARG A 428 -10.14 -18.49 -0.74
C ARG A 428 -10.68 -19.90 -0.83
N ASP A 429 -11.99 -20.03 -1.04
CA ASP A 429 -12.65 -21.30 -1.30
C ASP A 429 -12.54 -21.73 -2.78
N ALA A 430 -12.26 -20.76 -3.66
CA ALA A 430 -12.03 -20.89 -5.09
C ALA A 430 -11.15 -19.74 -5.56
N VAL A 431 -10.75 -19.73 -6.82
CA VAL A 431 -10.11 -18.58 -7.49
C VAL A 431 -11.00 -17.34 -7.28
N GLU A 432 -10.47 -16.32 -6.59
CA GLU A 432 -11.26 -15.14 -6.21
C GLU A 432 -11.50 -14.20 -7.38
N VAL A 433 -10.51 -14.07 -8.25
CA VAL A 433 -10.59 -13.32 -9.52
C VAL A 433 -9.90 -14.19 -10.56
N ALA A 434 -10.64 -14.73 -11.51
CA ALA A 434 -10.07 -15.36 -12.69
C ALA A 434 -9.56 -14.24 -13.61
N ALA A 435 -8.43 -14.44 -14.28
CA ALA A 435 -8.05 -13.61 -15.40
C ALA A 435 -9.20 -13.69 -16.42
N ALA A 436 -9.99 -12.62 -16.51
CA ALA A 436 -11.06 -12.57 -17.50
C ALA A 436 -10.44 -12.62 -18.92
N PRO A 437 -11.20 -13.03 -19.95
CA PRO A 437 -10.75 -12.96 -21.34
C PRO A 437 -10.19 -11.57 -21.74
N ALA A 438 -10.58 -10.51 -21.04
CA ALA A 438 -9.97 -9.19 -21.16
C ALA A 438 -8.48 -9.13 -20.71
N PHE A 439 -8.02 -10.13 -19.99
CA PHE A 439 -6.62 -10.25 -19.58
C PHE A 439 -5.77 -10.88 -20.70
N GLU A 440 -6.34 -11.85 -21.42
CA GLU A 440 -5.69 -12.37 -22.65
C GLU A 440 -5.52 -11.25 -23.68
N ASP A 441 -6.56 -10.39 -23.85
CA ASP A 441 -6.49 -9.25 -24.76
C ASP A 441 -5.56 -8.13 -24.23
N ALA A 442 -5.48 -7.93 -22.90
CA ALA A 442 -4.60 -6.91 -22.30
C ALA A 442 -3.15 -7.39 -22.19
N ALA A 443 -2.92 -8.66 -21.87
CA ALA A 443 -1.57 -9.23 -21.82
C ALA A 443 -0.97 -9.42 -23.23
N VAL A 444 -1.81 -9.73 -24.23
CA VAL A 444 -1.42 -9.82 -25.63
C VAL A 444 -1.28 -8.44 -26.29
N SER A 445 -1.95 -7.40 -25.74
CA SER A 445 -1.93 -6.05 -26.28
C SER A 445 -1.00 -5.07 -25.54
N LEU A 446 -0.30 -5.51 -24.49
CA LEU A 446 0.81 -4.73 -23.96
C LEU A 446 1.93 -4.78 -25.00
N PRO A 447 2.15 -3.72 -25.79
CA PRO A 447 3.30 -3.67 -26.69
C PRO A 447 4.55 -3.86 -25.84
N ASP A 448 5.59 -4.50 -26.39
CA ASP A 448 6.88 -4.72 -25.72
C ASP A 448 7.51 -3.44 -25.11
N ASP A 449 6.91 -2.28 -25.35
CA ASP A 449 7.32 -0.93 -24.94
C ASP A 449 6.36 -0.22 -23.96
N VAL A 450 5.40 -0.89 -23.32
CA VAL A 450 4.54 -0.20 -22.33
C VAL A 450 5.35 0.20 -21.10
N THR A 451 5.92 1.36 -21.17
CA THR A 451 6.53 2.06 -20.05
C THR A 451 5.50 2.99 -19.44
N VAL A 452 4.98 2.68 -18.26
CA VAL A 452 4.23 3.65 -17.48
C VAL A 452 5.21 4.76 -17.07
N ARG A 453 5.22 5.84 -17.86
CA ARG A 453 6.09 6.99 -17.59
C ARG A 453 5.41 7.89 -16.56
N ILE A 454 5.97 7.96 -15.37
CA ILE A 454 5.68 9.09 -14.49
C ILE A 454 6.31 10.33 -15.13
N PRO A 455 5.54 11.39 -15.41
CA PRO A 455 6.12 12.61 -15.96
C PRO A 455 7.27 13.07 -15.07
N ARG A 456 8.48 13.04 -15.57
CA ARG A 456 9.62 13.67 -14.90
C ARG A 456 9.35 15.17 -14.96
N ILE A 457 9.06 15.77 -13.82
CA ILE A 457 9.15 17.23 -13.71
C ILE A 457 10.61 17.53 -14.00
N PRO A 458 10.93 18.32 -15.04
CA PRO A 458 12.31 18.62 -15.37
C PRO A 458 12.93 19.39 -14.22
N VAL A 459 13.76 18.74 -13.43
CA VAL A 459 14.59 19.33 -12.38
C VAL A 459 15.80 20.04 -13.02
N ALA A 460 15.81 20.21 -14.32
CA ALA A 460 16.87 20.84 -15.08
C ALA A 460 16.79 22.37 -14.98
N LYS A 461 16.92 22.96 -13.79
CA LYS A 461 17.34 24.37 -13.65
C LYS A 461 17.74 24.82 -12.23
N LEU A 462 18.02 23.92 -11.30
CA LEU A 462 18.32 24.34 -9.92
C LEU A 462 19.60 23.75 -9.29
N LEU A 463 20.47 23.12 -10.06
CA LEU A 463 21.77 22.71 -9.54
C LEU A 463 22.86 23.07 -10.57
N ASP A 464 23.59 24.14 -10.25
CA ASP A 464 24.80 24.56 -10.92
C ASP A 464 25.88 23.46 -10.75
N PRO A 465 26.59 23.03 -11.83
CA PRO A 465 27.60 21.96 -11.74
C PRO A 465 28.82 22.30 -10.89
N GLU A 466 29.00 23.54 -10.44
CA GLU A 466 30.16 23.95 -9.64
C GLU A 466 30.05 23.64 -8.15
N THR A 467 28.88 23.23 -7.64
CA THR A 467 28.69 22.92 -6.20
C THR A 467 29.08 21.49 -5.82
N GLU A 468 29.53 20.68 -6.78
CA GLU A 468 29.86 19.27 -6.56
C GLU A 468 31.23 19.00 -5.92
N LYS A 469 32.02 20.07 -5.62
CA LYS A 469 33.42 19.90 -5.19
C LYS A 469 33.66 19.83 -3.68
N THR A 470 32.69 19.99 -2.80
CA THR A 470 32.98 20.04 -1.36
C THR A 470 31.89 19.48 -0.49
N LEU A 471 31.65 18.16 -0.54
CA LEU A 471 30.93 17.45 0.53
C LEU A 471 31.45 16.02 0.65
N THR A 472 32.68 15.89 1.16
CA THR A 472 33.10 14.64 1.82
C THR A 472 32.42 14.61 3.20
N LEU A 473 31.23 14.06 3.27
CA LEU A 473 30.64 13.71 4.56
C LEU A 473 31.31 12.44 5.09
N PRO A 474 31.75 12.42 6.35
CA PRO A 474 32.28 11.21 6.96
C PRO A 474 31.17 10.15 6.99
N ILE A 475 31.52 8.94 6.57
CA ILE A 475 30.64 7.76 6.67
C ILE A 475 30.30 7.57 8.14
N PRO A 476 29.03 7.69 8.57
CA PRO A 476 28.65 7.37 9.93
C PRO A 476 28.92 5.88 10.18
N ARG A 477 29.68 5.56 11.21
CA ARG A 477 29.81 4.17 11.66
C ARG A 477 28.42 3.61 11.95
N PRO A 478 28.15 2.34 11.62
CA PRO A 478 26.89 1.70 12.00
C PRO A 478 26.73 1.85 13.52
N ARG A 479 25.59 2.35 13.96
CA ARG A 479 25.21 2.27 15.36
C ARG A 479 25.16 0.78 15.69
N GLU A 480 25.80 0.37 16.76
CA GLU A 480 25.69 -0.98 17.27
C GLU A 480 24.21 -1.35 17.37
N PRO A 481 23.83 -2.59 17.00
CA PRO A 481 22.46 -3.02 17.13
C PRO A 481 22.08 -2.88 18.61
N VAL A 482 21.04 -2.11 18.89
CA VAL A 482 20.41 -2.12 20.19
C VAL A 482 19.85 -3.53 20.34
N ASN A 483 20.58 -4.37 21.09
CA ASN A 483 20.10 -5.65 21.54
C ASN A 483 18.91 -5.39 22.49
N ALA A 484 17.73 -5.20 21.91
CA ALA A 484 16.49 -5.34 22.64
C ALA A 484 16.35 -6.85 22.91
N GLN A 485 16.80 -7.30 24.05
CA GLN A 485 16.43 -8.60 24.61
C GLN A 485 14.92 -8.56 24.82
N PHE A 486 14.19 -9.09 23.86
CA PHE A 486 12.76 -9.38 24.02
C PHE A 486 12.66 -10.75 24.70
N GLU A 487 12.53 -10.77 26.00
CA GLU A 487 12.01 -11.95 26.68
C GLU A 487 10.52 -12.07 26.32
N PRO A 488 10.04 -13.26 25.96
CA PRO A 488 8.64 -13.50 25.71
C PRO A 488 7.89 -13.51 27.04
N GLU A 489 7.34 -12.39 27.46
CA GLU A 489 6.31 -12.40 28.50
C GLU A 489 5.08 -13.15 27.97
N THR A 490 4.90 -14.34 28.45
CA THR A 490 3.64 -15.09 28.39
C THR A 490 2.59 -14.29 29.16
N LEU A 491 1.77 -13.53 28.45
CA LEU A 491 0.59 -12.94 29.04
C LEU A 491 -0.56 -13.95 28.99
N ALA A 492 -0.95 -14.39 30.18
CA ALA A 492 -2.18 -15.14 30.42
C ALA A 492 -3.44 -14.29 30.10
#